data_1771eae8fee9bb2433ca189484675119
#
_entry.id   1771eae8fee9bb2433ca189484675119
#
_cell.length_a   1.000
_cell.length_b   1.000
_cell.length_c   1.000
_cell.angle_alpha   90.00
_cell.angle_beta   90.00
_cell.angle_gamma   90.00
#
_symmetry.space_group_name_H-M   'P 1'
#
loop_
_entity.id
_entity.type
_entity.pdbx_description
1 polymer ?
#
loop_
_entity_poly.entity_id
_entity_poly.type
_entity_poly.pdbx_seq_one_letter_code
_entity_poly.pdbx_strand_id
1 'polypeptide(L)'
;MKRLLTGLIMLVCFAGSTSYAQGQDNQTDASAVKDTIAKVHAAISSLDISKMEPLWFHNAYVMLVNPKNKSVSIGWDDVKKNWENAFNFWSHIKVTQTAGPYVRVDGNVAWSTGLTNTNAKAKNGTSLNLPTFESDVLRKDSDGEWKLEAHSAWRASQ
;
A
#
# COMPACT_ATOMS: atom_id res chain seq x y z
N MET A 1 -6.72 -28.28 -71.17
CA MET A 1 -7.55 -28.19 -69.92
C MET A 1 -6.63 -27.93 -68.76
N LYS A 2 -6.52 -26.67 -68.33
CA LYS A 2 -5.70 -26.24 -67.16
C LYS A 2 -6.64 -25.96 -65.99
N ARG A 3 -6.53 -26.73 -64.89
CA ARG A 3 -7.27 -26.51 -63.66
C ARG A 3 -6.46 -25.53 -62.78
N LEU A 4 -6.99 -24.33 -62.54
CA LEU A 4 -6.52 -23.43 -61.48
C LEU A 4 -6.99 -23.95 -60.12
N LEU A 5 -6.04 -24.19 -59.23
CA LEU A 5 -6.31 -24.41 -57.80
C LEU A 5 -6.24 -23.05 -57.11
N THR A 6 -7.40 -22.56 -56.65
CA THR A 6 -7.49 -21.33 -55.82
C THR A 6 -7.28 -21.73 -54.38
N GLY A 7 -6.09 -21.41 -53.83
CA GLY A 7 -5.81 -21.60 -52.39
C GLY A 7 -6.45 -20.49 -51.59
N LEU A 8 -7.39 -20.84 -50.71
CA LEU A 8 -8.00 -19.96 -49.74
C LEU A 8 -7.08 -19.87 -48.53
N ILE A 9 -6.39 -18.73 -48.35
CA ILE A 9 -5.62 -18.43 -47.14
C ILE A 9 -6.60 -17.92 -46.07
N MET A 10 -6.86 -18.76 -45.08
CA MET A 10 -7.56 -18.32 -43.85
C MET A 10 -6.59 -17.54 -42.97
N LEU A 11 -6.76 -16.23 -42.93
CA LEU A 11 -6.08 -15.34 -41.96
C LEU A 11 -6.83 -15.43 -40.64
N VAL A 12 -6.32 -16.23 -39.69
CA VAL A 12 -6.86 -16.28 -38.33
C VAL A 12 -6.28 -15.09 -37.56
N CYS A 13 -7.08 -14.02 -37.39
CA CYS A 13 -6.74 -12.91 -36.52
C CYS A 13 -6.78 -13.37 -35.04
N PHE A 14 -5.62 -13.66 -34.45
CA PHE A 14 -5.44 -13.74 -33.01
C PHE A 14 -5.30 -12.32 -32.44
N ALA A 15 -6.41 -11.62 -32.26
CA ALA A 15 -6.47 -10.37 -31.53
C ALA A 15 -7.58 -10.44 -30.48
N GLY A 16 -7.25 -10.75 -29.24
CA GLY A 16 -8.28 -10.68 -28.21
C GLY A 16 -7.93 -11.19 -26.81
N SER A 17 -6.76 -11.79 -26.58
CA SER A 17 -6.49 -12.43 -25.29
C SER A 17 -5.65 -11.63 -24.27
N THR A 18 -4.96 -10.55 -24.69
CA THR A 18 -4.08 -9.80 -23.79
C THR A 18 -4.81 -8.84 -22.86
N SER A 19 -5.93 -8.25 -23.31
CA SER A 19 -6.66 -7.27 -22.48
C SER A 19 -7.41 -7.90 -21.30
N TYR A 20 -7.88 -9.12 -21.43
CA TYR A 20 -8.59 -9.82 -20.34
C TYR A 20 -7.63 -10.31 -19.23
N ALA A 21 -6.46 -10.80 -19.59
CA ALA A 21 -5.44 -11.25 -18.63
C ALA A 21 -4.94 -10.07 -17.78
N GLN A 22 -4.62 -8.93 -18.40
CA GLN A 22 -4.13 -7.75 -17.71
C GLN A 22 -5.19 -7.14 -16.75
N GLY A 23 -6.47 -7.22 -17.09
CA GLY A 23 -7.55 -6.78 -16.19
C GLY A 23 -7.70 -7.66 -14.95
N GLN A 24 -7.48 -8.96 -15.07
CA GLN A 24 -7.58 -9.91 -13.98
C GLN A 24 -6.36 -9.83 -13.04
N ASP A 25 -5.16 -9.66 -13.59
CA ASP A 25 -3.93 -9.45 -12.81
C ASP A 25 -4.02 -8.17 -11.97
N ASN A 26 -4.48 -7.06 -12.55
CA ASN A 26 -4.64 -5.80 -11.84
C ASN A 26 -5.65 -5.90 -10.69
N GLN A 27 -6.71 -6.69 -10.81
CA GLN A 27 -7.69 -6.88 -9.73
C GLN A 27 -7.12 -7.71 -8.58
N THR A 28 -6.34 -8.75 -8.89
CA THR A 28 -5.63 -9.57 -7.91
C THR A 28 -4.59 -8.74 -7.16
N ASP A 29 -3.81 -7.93 -7.87
CA ASP A 29 -2.81 -7.04 -7.28
C ASP A 29 -3.46 -5.94 -6.43
N ALA A 30 -4.57 -5.35 -6.86
CA ALA A 30 -5.29 -4.38 -6.05
C ALA A 30 -5.82 -4.99 -4.73
N SER A 31 -6.23 -6.26 -4.74
CA SER A 31 -6.59 -6.98 -3.51
C SER A 31 -5.39 -7.19 -2.61
N ALA A 32 -4.26 -7.66 -3.15
CA ALA A 32 -3.02 -7.88 -2.40
C ALA A 32 -2.48 -6.57 -1.78
N VAL A 33 -2.58 -5.44 -2.49
CA VAL A 33 -2.25 -4.11 -1.95
C VAL A 33 -3.14 -3.75 -0.76
N LYS A 34 -4.47 -3.97 -0.87
CA LYS A 34 -5.40 -3.73 0.26
C LYS A 34 -5.07 -4.59 1.47
N ASP A 35 -4.69 -5.85 1.25
CA ASP A 35 -4.28 -6.76 2.31
C ASP A 35 -2.98 -6.28 2.99
N THR A 36 -2.03 -5.75 2.22
CA THR A 36 -0.81 -5.16 2.78
C THR A 36 -1.14 -3.93 3.64
N ILE A 37 -2.02 -3.04 3.19
CA ILE A 37 -2.47 -1.88 3.97
C ILE A 37 -3.16 -2.33 5.28
N ALA A 38 -4.00 -3.36 5.22
CA ALA A 38 -4.63 -3.92 6.40
C ALA A 38 -3.60 -4.49 7.40
N LYS A 39 -2.53 -5.16 6.89
CA LYS A 39 -1.40 -5.62 7.72
C LYS A 39 -0.65 -4.44 8.35
N VAL A 40 -0.45 -3.33 7.62
CA VAL A 40 0.16 -2.09 8.16
C VAL A 40 -0.67 -1.55 9.32
N HIS A 41 -1.98 -1.40 9.16
CA HIS A 41 -2.88 -0.96 10.24
C HIS A 41 -2.86 -1.91 11.45
N ALA A 42 -2.77 -3.21 11.20
CA ALA A 42 -2.65 -4.21 12.27
C ALA A 42 -1.29 -4.10 12.99
N ALA A 43 -0.19 -3.88 12.26
CA ALA A 43 1.14 -3.67 12.83
C ALA A 43 1.18 -2.40 13.69
N ILE A 44 0.63 -1.27 13.20
CA ILE A 44 0.47 -0.03 13.98
C ILE A 44 -0.32 -0.32 15.28
N SER A 45 -1.45 -1.02 15.15
CA SER A 45 -2.33 -1.30 16.29
C SER A 45 -1.72 -2.26 17.31
N SER A 46 -0.74 -3.08 16.90
CA SER A 46 -0.03 -3.98 17.81
C SER A 46 1.14 -3.34 18.54
N LEU A 47 1.60 -2.14 18.14
CA LEU A 47 2.79 -1.45 18.64
C LEU A 47 4.07 -2.30 18.53
N ASP A 48 4.15 -3.16 17.53
CA ASP A 48 5.21 -4.16 17.34
C ASP A 48 5.98 -3.89 16.04
N ILE A 49 7.20 -3.42 16.21
CA ILE A 49 8.07 -3.09 15.08
C ILE A 49 8.40 -4.32 14.22
N SER A 50 8.49 -5.51 14.82
CA SER A 50 8.78 -6.74 14.08
C SER A 50 7.69 -7.12 13.08
N LYS A 51 6.45 -6.65 13.28
CA LYS A 51 5.34 -6.79 12.34
C LYS A 51 5.32 -5.72 11.27
N MET A 52 5.93 -4.57 11.55
CA MET A 52 6.01 -3.44 10.62
C MET A 52 7.16 -3.61 9.62
N GLU A 53 8.33 -4.06 10.06
CA GLU A 53 9.53 -4.19 9.23
C GLU A 53 9.31 -4.94 7.91
N PRO A 54 8.69 -6.13 7.87
CA PRO A 54 8.55 -6.88 6.62
C PRO A 54 7.60 -6.22 5.60
N LEU A 55 6.81 -5.22 6.03
CA LEU A 55 5.86 -4.51 5.17
C LEU A 55 6.49 -3.34 4.41
N TRP A 56 7.77 -3.05 4.64
CA TRP A 56 8.50 -1.95 4.02
C TRP A 56 9.67 -2.44 3.17
N PHE A 57 10.02 -1.67 2.14
CA PHE A 57 11.36 -1.77 1.56
C PHE A 57 12.38 -1.18 2.52
N HIS A 58 13.56 -1.82 2.60
CA HIS A 58 14.68 -1.37 3.43
C HIS A 58 15.74 -0.69 2.54
N ASN A 59 15.43 0.50 2.04
CA ASN A 59 16.31 1.26 1.15
C ASN A 59 16.35 2.74 1.52
N ALA A 60 17.20 3.51 0.83
CA ALA A 60 17.41 4.94 1.10
C ALA A 60 16.28 5.86 0.61
N TYR A 61 15.28 5.32 -0.09
CA TYR A 61 14.25 6.12 -0.75
C TYR A 61 12.88 6.05 -0.07
N VAL A 62 12.69 5.11 0.88
CA VAL A 62 11.42 5.02 1.60
C VAL A 62 11.14 6.26 2.40
N MET A 63 9.87 6.64 2.48
CA MET A 63 9.45 7.89 3.13
C MET A 63 8.28 7.67 4.08
N LEU A 64 8.33 8.36 5.23
CA LEU A 64 7.26 8.32 6.22
C LEU A 64 6.92 9.73 6.70
N VAL A 65 5.61 10.03 6.71
CA VAL A 65 5.02 11.18 7.38
C VAL A 65 3.85 10.71 8.23
N ASN A 66 4.00 10.76 9.55
CA ASN A 66 2.91 10.54 10.49
C ASN A 66 2.23 11.87 10.87
N PRO A 67 0.95 11.90 11.30
CA PRO A 67 0.18 13.13 11.53
C PRO A 67 0.78 14.13 12.51
N LYS A 68 1.72 13.70 13.35
CA LYS A 68 2.42 14.54 14.33
C LYS A 68 3.86 14.84 13.95
N ASN A 69 4.34 14.35 12.81
CA ASN A 69 5.71 14.61 12.37
C ASN A 69 5.86 16.08 11.97
N LYS A 70 7.03 16.66 12.28
CA LYS A 70 7.44 18.00 11.85
C LYS A 70 8.29 17.96 10.58
N SER A 71 8.74 16.78 10.18
CA SER A 71 9.59 16.52 9.03
C SER A 71 9.30 15.16 8.43
N VAL A 72 9.72 14.94 7.20
CA VAL A 72 9.68 13.63 6.54
C VAL A 72 10.83 12.79 7.06
N SER A 73 10.58 11.53 7.42
CA SER A 73 11.61 10.52 7.60
C SER A 73 11.94 9.93 6.24
N ILE A 74 13.22 9.90 5.87
CA ILE A 74 13.70 9.41 4.56
C ILE A 74 14.77 8.35 4.80
N GLY A 75 14.61 7.22 4.11
CA GLY A 75 15.44 6.03 4.28
C GLY A 75 14.97 5.14 5.43
N TRP A 76 15.28 3.85 5.31
CA TRP A 76 14.73 2.84 6.23
C TRP A 76 15.09 3.10 7.70
N ASP A 77 16.31 3.49 7.99
CA ASP A 77 16.75 3.70 9.37
C ASP A 77 15.95 4.80 10.07
N ASP A 78 15.68 5.92 9.37
CA ASP A 78 14.86 7.01 9.89
C ASP A 78 13.39 6.63 9.98
N VAL A 79 12.86 5.89 9.00
CA VAL A 79 11.49 5.37 9.01
C VAL A 79 11.29 4.41 10.17
N LYS A 80 12.19 3.44 10.35
CA LYS A 80 12.16 2.49 11.47
C LYS A 80 12.18 3.22 12.81
N LYS A 81 13.13 4.15 12.99
CA LYS A 81 13.25 4.94 14.21
C LYS A 81 11.99 5.76 14.51
N ASN A 82 11.34 6.30 13.48
CA ASN A 82 10.08 7.02 13.64
C ASN A 82 8.98 6.09 14.17
N TRP A 83 8.83 4.88 13.60
CA TRP A 83 7.88 3.89 14.10
C TRP A 83 8.19 3.41 15.52
N GLU A 84 9.44 3.12 15.84
CA GLU A 84 9.87 2.75 17.20
C GLU A 84 9.52 3.84 18.22
N ASN A 85 9.79 5.11 17.89
CA ASN A 85 9.42 6.24 18.74
C ASN A 85 7.91 6.37 18.94
N ALA A 86 7.13 6.19 17.86
CA ALA A 86 5.68 6.20 17.92
C ALA A 86 5.16 5.05 18.80
N PHE A 87 5.65 3.84 18.61
CA PHE A 87 5.24 2.66 19.39
C PHE A 87 5.65 2.78 20.87
N ASN A 88 6.81 3.37 21.14
CA ASN A 88 7.24 3.65 22.50
C ASN A 88 6.42 4.74 23.19
N PHE A 89 5.80 5.66 22.47
CA PHE A 89 4.99 6.74 23.01
C PHE A 89 3.59 6.28 23.44
N TRP A 90 2.97 5.40 22.64
CA TRP A 90 1.61 4.93 22.88
C TRP A 90 1.56 3.73 23.82
N SER A 91 0.56 3.68 24.70
CA SER A 91 0.18 2.50 25.48
C SER A 91 -0.91 1.67 24.77
N HIS A 92 -1.66 2.33 23.89
CA HIS A 92 -2.69 1.72 23.05
C HIS A 92 -2.86 2.57 21.80
N ILE A 93 -3.05 1.90 20.67
CA ILE A 93 -3.43 2.53 19.41
C ILE A 93 -4.28 1.57 18.59
N LYS A 94 -5.30 2.08 17.93
CA LYS A 94 -6.12 1.34 16.99
C LYS A 94 -6.40 2.22 15.79
N VAL A 95 -6.00 1.74 14.62
CA VAL A 95 -6.33 2.32 13.32
C VAL A 95 -7.52 1.57 12.74
N THR A 96 -8.53 2.30 12.31
CA THR A 96 -9.73 1.74 11.69
C THR A 96 -9.96 2.43 10.36
N GLN A 97 -10.02 1.67 9.27
CA GLN A 97 -10.39 2.18 7.95
C GLN A 97 -11.85 2.63 7.98
N THR A 98 -12.12 3.88 7.55
CA THR A 98 -13.47 4.45 7.49
C THR A 98 -13.95 4.67 6.06
N ALA A 99 -13.01 4.84 5.10
CA ALA A 99 -13.31 4.87 3.67
C ALA A 99 -12.09 4.42 2.86
N GLY A 100 -12.30 3.68 1.79
CA GLY A 100 -11.22 3.08 0.98
C GLY A 100 -10.70 1.77 1.61
N PRO A 101 -9.40 1.40 1.45
CA PRO A 101 -8.46 2.10 0.60
C PRO A 101 -8.87 2.03 -0.89
N TYR A 102 -8.78 3.17 -1.57
CA TYR A 102 -8.95 3.26 -3.02
C TYR A 102 -7.58 3.00 -3.65
N VAL A 103 -7.47 1.91 -4.38
CA VAL A 103 -6.19 1.41 -4.90
C VAL A 103 -6.17 1.52 -6.41
N ARG A 104 -5.05 1.97 -6.94
CA ARG A 104 -4.69 1.84 -8.35
C ARG A 104 -3.36 1.14 -8.48
N VAL A 105 -3.29 0.19 -9.41
CA VAL A 105 -2.08 -0.57 -9.75
C VAL A 105 -1.65 -0.23 -11.17
N ASP A 106 -0.34 -0.03 -11.35
CA ASP A 106 0.30 0.17 -12.65
C ASP A 106 1.60 -0.65 -12.69
N GLY A 107 1.52 -1.83 -13.30
CA GLY A 107 2.61 -2.80 -13.31
C GLY A 107 3.00 -3.25 -11.90
N ASN A 108 4.21 -2.96 -11.47
CA ASN A 108 4.75 -3.31 -10.16
C ASN A 108 4.69 -2.17 -9.13
N VAL A 109 3.99 -1.08 -9.44
CA VAL A 109 3.77 0.05 -8.54
C VAL A 109 2.27 0.20 -8.28
N ALA A 110 1.92 0.49 -7.05
CA ALA A 110 0.57 0.81 -6.65
C ALA A 110 0.56 2.05 -5.77
N TRP A 111 -0.53 2.78 -5.83
CA TRP A 111 -0.82 3.81 -4.84
C TRP A 111 -2.22 3.63 -4.29
N SER A 112 -2.37 4.02 -3.04
CA SER A 112 -3.64 4.01 -2.36
C SER A 112 -3.92 5.34 -1.69
N THR A 113 -5.19 5.60 -1.46
CA THR A 113 -5.63 6.66 -0.57
C THR A 113 -6.88 6.21 0.18
N GLY A 114 -7.06 6.74 1.37
CA GLY A 114 -8.21 6.39 2.19
C GLY A 114 -8.38 7.30 3.40
N LEU A 115 -9.45 7.04 4.13
CA LEU A 115 -9.73 7.68 5.40
C LEU A 115 -9.64 6.65 6.50
N THR A 116 -8.99 7.02 7.58
CA THR A 116 -8.92 6.21 8.80
C THR A 116 -9.34 7.02 10.01
N ASN A 117 -9.64 6.33 11.09
CA ASN A 117 -9.77 6.92 12.40
C ASN A 117 -8.82 6.23 13.36
N THR A 118 -7.93 7.00 13.98
CA THR A 118 -6.97 6.51 14.96
C THR A 118 -7.43 6.84 16.36
N ASN A 119 -7.75 5.81 17.14
CA ASN A 119 -7.97 5.91 18.58
C ASN A 119 -6.71 5.48 19.31
N ALA A 120 -6.14 6.35 20.12
CA ALA A 120 -4.89 6.07 20.81
C ALA A 120 -4.89 6.62 22.23
N LYS A 121 -4.08 5.99 23.11
CA LYS A 121 -3.79 6.46 24.46
C LYS A 121 -2.27 6.47 24.67
N ALA A 122 -1.74 7.62 25.02
CA ALA A 122 -0.32 7.74 25.37
C ALA A 122 -0.02 7.15 26.75
N LYS A 123 1.24 6.80 27.00
CA LYS A 123 1.68 6.25 28.31
C LYS A 123 1.43 7.21 29.47
N ASN A 124 1.37 8.52 29.20
CA ASN A 124 1.01 9.55 30.20
C ASN A 124 -0.51 9.69 30.43
N GLY A 125 -1.34 8.84 29.82
CA GLY A 125 -2.78 8.84 29.95
C GLY A 125 -3.55 9.70 28.96
N THR A 126 -2.89 10.55 28.16
CA THR A 126 -3.55 11.40 27.15
C THR A 126 -4.19 10.54 26.07
N SER A 127 -5.47 10.77 25.81
CA SER A 127 -6.22 10.08 24.75
C SER A 127 -6.29 10.93 23.48
N LEU A 128 -6.32 10.26 22.33
CA LEU A 128 -6.43 10.85 21.01
C LEU A 128 -7.50 10.11 20.21
N ASN A 129 -8.37 10.87 19.56
CA ASN A 129 -9.22 10.40 18.46
C ASN A 129 -8.91 11.30 17.27
N LEU A 130 -8.38 10.71 16.21
CA LEU A 130 -7.85 11.46 15.08
C LEU A 130 -8.34 10.87 13.76
N PRO A 131 -9.28 11.54 13.08
CA PRO A 131 -9.55 11.23 11.68
C PRO A 131 -8.36 11.66 10.82
N THR A 132 -7.93 10.77 9.92
CA THR A 132 -6.77 10.98 9.05
C THR A 132 -7.07 10.65 7.61
N PHE A 133 -6.47 11.42 6.71
CA PHE A 133 -6.18 10.97 5.36
C PHE A 133 -4.92 10.15 5.37
N GLU A 134 -4.92 9.05 4.65
CA GLU A 134 -3.73 8.25 4.37
C GLU A 134 -3.50 8.16 2.87
N SER A 135 -2.24 8.18 2.49
CA SER A 135 -1.80 7.93 1.13
C SER A 135 -0.52 7.12 1.16
N ASP A 136 -0.51 6.03 0.39
CA ASP A 136 0.57 5.06 0.34
C ASP A 136 1.05 4.89 -1.09
N VAL A 137 2.34 4.67 -1.24
CA VAL A 137 2.96 4.12 -2.44
C VAL A 137 3.55 2.76 -2.07
N LEU A 138 3.17 1.75 -2.85
CA LEU A 138 3.66 0.40 -2.69
C LEU A 138 4.34 -0.06 -3.97
N ARG A 139 5.29 -0.96 -3.84
CA ARG A 139 5.89 -1.64 -4.96
C ARG A 139 5.94 -3.14 -4.68
N LYS A 140 5.82 -3.93 -5.76
CA LYS A 140 5.98 -5.37 -5.71
C LYS A 140 7.48 -5.68 -5.70
N ASP A 141 7.91 -6.50 -4.76
CA ASP A 141 9.31 -6.96 -4.67
C ASP A 141 9.59 -8.14 -5.62
N SER A 142 10.81 -8.67 -5.57
CA SER A 142 11.23 -9.81 -6.40
C SER A 142 10.46 -11.10 -6.12
N ASP A 143 9.90 -11.23 -4.93
CA ASP A 143 9.16 -12.42 -4.50
C ASP A 143 7.65 -12.28 -4.79
N GLY A 144 7.25 -11.14 -5.38
CA GLY A 144 5.87 -10.83 -5.75
C GLY A 144 5.05 -10.21 -4.61
N GLU A 145 5.68 -9.87 -3.48
CA GLU A 145 5.02 -9.26 -2.34
C GLU A 145 4.96 -7.73 -2.46
N TRP A 146 3.80 -7.16 -2.10
CA TRP A 146 3.63 -5.71 -2.07
C TRP A 146 4.16 -5.11 -0.78
N LYS A 147 5.07 -4.14 -0.89
CA LYS A 147 5.71 -3.45 0.24
C LYS A 147 5.61 -1.94 0.10
N LEU A 148 5.56 -1.25 1.22
CA LEU A 148 5.55 0.22 1.27
C LEU A 148 6.88 0.81 0.80
N GLU A 149 6.80 1.82 -0.04
CA GLU A 149 7.88 2.77 -0.36
C GLU A 149 7.61 4.13 0.27
N ALA A 150 6.34 4.52 0.39
CA ALA A 150 5.96 5.72 1.10
C ALA A 150 4.65 5.52 1.85
N HIS A 151 4.57 6.10 3.04
CA HIS A 151 3.36 6.25 3.82
C HIS A 151 3.24 7.69 4.28
N SER A 152 2.09 8.29 4.04
CA SER A 152 1.77 9.62 4.51
C SER A 152 0.40 9.64 5.15
N ALA A 153 0.33 10.13 6.38
CA ALA A 153 -0.92 10.34 7.07
C ALA A 153 -0.98 11.75 7.66
N TRP A 154 -2.10 12.42 7.49
CA TRP A 154 -2.33 13.76 8.05
C TRP A 154 -3.77 13.91 8.51
N ARG A 155 -3.99 14.86 9.42
CA ARG A 155 -5.32 15.11 9.97
C ARG A 155 -6.31 15.45 8.84
N ALA A 156 -7.43 14.73 8.79
CA ALA A 156 -8.56 15.15 7.97
C ALA A 156 -9.21 16.38 8.63
N SER A 157 -9.37 17.47 7.86
CA SER A 157 -10.19 18.62 8.30
C SER A 157 -11.65 18.19 8.35
N GLN A 158 -12.31 18.53 9.43
CA GLN A 158 -13.79 18.47 9.51
C GLN A 158 -14.40 19.62 8.74
#